data_b96e55710260ca54f3efad2c9df523ef
#
_entry.id   b96e55710260ca54f3efad2c9df523ef
#
_cell.length_a   1.000
_cell.length_b   1.000
_cell.length_c   1.000
_cell.angle_alpha   90.00
_cell.angle_beta   90.00
_cell.angle_gamma   90.00
#
_symmetry.space_group_name_H-M   'P 1'
#
loop_
_entity.id
_entity.type
_entity.pdbx_description
1 polymer ?
#
loop_
_entity_poly.entity_id
_entity_poly.type
_entity_poly.pdbx_seq_one_letter_code
_entity_poly.pdbx_strand_id
1 'polypeptide(L)'
;MQRKDKQKVVDEGWTPERIRSFLDLLPPAGMDADFHRLQRAYQSMRAEDFAEFVAMFVAAGGRLDARGPQQQTLLEELERHRHGAAFAEILRAAHP
;
A
#
# COMPACT_ATOMS: atom_id res chain seq x y z
N MET A 1 -19.87 10.77 -24.39
CA MET A 1 -19.46 10.92 -24.33
C MET A 1 -18.71 10.97 -24.22
N GLN A 2 -18.93 10.62 -23.53
CA GLN A 2 -18.33 10.69 -23.33
C GLN A 2 -17.72 10.57 -22.99
N ARG A 3 -18.13 10.04 -22.84
CA ARG A 3 -17.48 9.85 -22.59
C ARG A 3 -16.81 9.71 -22.19
N LYS A 4 -17.03 9.38 -22.06
CA LYS A 4 -16.35 9.19 -21.76
C LYS A 4 -15.65 9.04 -21.32
N ASP A 5 -15.95 8.67 -21.22
CA ASP A 5 -15.30 8.64 -20.88
C ASP A 5 -14.64 8.46 -20.32
N LYS A 6 -14.79 8.08 -20.16
CA LYS A 6 -14.26 7.98 -19.73
C LYS A 6 -13.54 7.73 -19.17
N GLN A 7 -13.57 7.30 -18.96
CA GLN A 7 -12.97 7.21 -18.54
C GLN A 7 -12.14 7.06 -18.08
N LYS A 8 -12.14 6.65 -17.93
CA LYS A 8 -11.44 6.71 -17.62
C LYS A 8 -10.74 6.66 -17.13
N VAL A 9 -10.84 6.29 -16.98
CA VAL A 9 -10.32 6.54 -16.53
C VAL A 9 -9.58 6.32 -16.06
N VAL A 10 -9.81 5.67 -15.76
CA VAL A 10 -9.35 5.75 -15.34
C VAL A 10 -8.37 5.61 -14.93
N ASP A 11 -8.21 5.09 -14.76
CA ASP A 11 -7.26 5.17 -14.44
C ASP A 11 -6.75 5.94 -14.03
N GLU A 12 -7.08 6.07 -14.27
CA GLU A 12 -6.72 7.08 -13.67
C GLU A 12 -6.91 7.34 -12.42
N GLY A 13 -6.96 7.27 -11.73
CA GLY A 13 -7.61 7.47 -10.54
C GLY A 13 -6.81 7.60 -9.28
N TRP A 14 -5.53 7.43 -9.32
CA TRP A 14 -4.67 7.50 -8.15
C TRP A 14 -4.04 8.87 -8.00
N THR A 15 -4.76 9.77 -7.31
CA THR A 15 -4.24 11.09 -6.97
C THR A 15 -3.49 11.02 -5.64
N PRO A 16 -2.59 11.99 -5.36
CA PRO A 16 -1.93 12.02 -4.06
C PRO A 16 -2.90 12.02 -2.89
N GLU A 17 -4.04 12.69 -3.03
CA GLU A 17 -5.06 12.72 -1.97
C GLU A 17 -5.65 11.35 -1.74
N ARG A 18 -5.93 10.61 -2.81
CA ARG A 18 -6.49 9.27 -2.68
C ARG A 18 -5.47 8.32 -2.06
N ILE A 19 -4.22 8.42 -2.49
CA ILE A 19 -3.15 7.60 -1.91
C ILE A 19 -3.02 7.90 -0.43
N ARG A 20 -3.00 9.18 -0.07
CA ARG A 20 -2.88 9.59 1.32
C ARG A 20 -4.04 9.10 2.19
N SER A 21 -5.23 8.96 1.61
CA SER A 21 -6.40 8.54 2.38
C SER A 21 -6.22 7.15 2.98
N PHE A 22 -5.33 6.34 2.42
CA PHE A 22 -5.06 5.02 2.99
C PHE A 22 -4.37 5.09 4.34
N LEU A 23 -3.78 6.24 4.68
CA LEU A 23 -3.20 6.44 6.01
C LEU A 23 -4.27 6.49 7.11
N ASP A 24 -5.52 6.75 6.73
CA ASP A 24 -6.62 6.89 7.68
C ASP A 24 -7.45 5.61 7.83
N LEU A 25 -7.08 4.54 7.14
CA LEU A 25 -7.83 3.29 7.26
C LEU A 25 -7.74 2.74 8.67
N LEU A 26 -8.88 2.23 9.15
CA LEU A 26 -8.95 1.60 10.47
C LEU A 26 -8.95 0.09 10.29
N PRO A 27 -8.17 -0.64 11.12
CA PRO A 27 -8.08 -2.08 10.99
C PRO A 27 -9.29 -2.78 11.58
N PRO A 28 -9.58 -4.01 11.14
CA PRO A 28 -10.51 -4.85 11.88
C PRO A 28 -9.95 -5.21 13.25
N ALA A 29 -10.81 -5.67 14.14
CA ALA A 29 -10.39 -6.02 15.49
C ALA A 29 -9.29 -7.08 15.45
N GLY A 30 -8.27 -6.88 16.28
CA GLY A 30 -7.17 -7.81 16.38
C GLY A 30 -6.07 -7.66 15.35
N MET A 31 -6.17 -6.69 14.45
CA MET A 31 -5.14 -6.47 13.45
C MET A 31 -4.41 -5.17 13.72
N ASP A 32 -3.08 -5.18 13.53
CA ASP A 32 -2.26 -3.97 13.66
C ASP A 32 -2.63 -2.96 12.58
N ALA A 33 -2.79 -1.70 12.98
CA ALA A 33 -3.24 -0.65 12.04
C ALA A 33 -2.23 -0.42 10.92
N ASP A 34 -0.94 -0.40 11.25
CA ASP A 34 0.10 -0.15 10.22
C ASP A 34 0.16 -1.29 9.22
N PHE A 35 0.08 -2.54 9.69
CA PHE A 35 0.05 -3.68 8.79
C PHE A 35 -1.17 -3.60 7.87
N HIS A 36 -2.33 -3.28 8.44
CA HIS A 36 -3.57 -3.20 7.67
C HIS A 36 -3.46 -2.15 6.56
N ARG A 37 -2.92 -0.98 6.89
CA ARG A 37 -2.78 0.10 5.91
C ARG A 37 -1.84 -0.28 4.77
N LEU A 38 -0.70 -0.88 5.12
CA LEU A 38 0.25 -1.35 4.10
C LEU A 38 -0.36 -2.43 3.23
N GLN A 39 -1.05 -3.39 3.82
CA GLN A 39 -1.65 -4.49 3.08
C GLN A 39 -2.74 -3.99 2.13
N ARG A 40 -3.59 -3.08 2.60
CA ARG A 40 -4.64 -2.53 1.76
C ARG A 40 -4.07 -1.73 0.60
N ALA A 41 -3.01 -0.97 0.85
CA ALA A 41 -2.36 -0.23 -0.21
C ALA A 41 -1.78 -1.19 -1.27
N TYR A 42 -1.11 -2.24 -0.82
CA TYR A 42 -0.58 -3.25 -1.73
C TYR A 42 -1.68 -3.87 -2.59
N GLN A 43 -2.81 -4.20 -1.97
CA GLN A 43 -3.91 -4.86 -2.68
C GLN A 43 -4.62 -3.95 -3.66
N SER A 44 -4.50 -2.64 -3.49
CA SER A 44 -5.30 -1.67 -4.24
C SER A 44 -4.53 -0.90 -5.29
N MET A 45 -3.22 -0.71 -5.10
CA MET A 45 -2.42 0.21 -5.92
C MET A 45 -1.45 -0.53 -6.81
N ARG A 46 -1.07 0.13 -7.91
CA ARG A 46 0.06 -0.34 -8.70
C ARG A 46 1.36 0.04 -7.99
N ALA A 47 2.47 -0.56 -8.45
CA ALA A 47 3.74 -0.41 -7.74
C ALA A 47 4.18 1.06 -7.61
N GLU A 48 4.03 1.85 -8.68
CA GLU A 48 4.45 3.26 -8.62
C GLU A 48 3.62 4.06 -7.61
N ASP A 49 2.32 3.76 -7.49
CA ASP A 49 1.48 4.44 -6.50
C ASP A 49 1.77 3.94 -5.10
N PHE A 50 2.05 2.65 -4.97
CA PHE A 50 2.43 2.07 -3.70
C PHE A 50 3.73 2.69 -3.18
N ALA A 51 4.69 2.97 -4.07
CA ALA A 51 5.93 3.62 -3.67
C ALA A 51 5.65 4.99 -3.07
N GLU A 52 4.73 5.74 -3.66
CA GLU A 52 4.34 7.04 -3.12
C GLU A 52 3.66 6.90 -1.77
N PHE A 53 2.78 5.90 -1.63
CA PHE A 53 2.13 5.63 -0.36
C PHE A 53 3.16 5.31 0.73
N VAL A 54 4.13 4.44 0.42
CA VAL A 54 5.14 4.03 1.40
C VAL A 54 5.93 5.24 1.89
N ALA A 55 6.27 6.18 0.99
CA ALA A 55 6.97 7.39 1.39
C ALA A 55 6.12 8.21 2.36
N MET A 56 4.83 8.37 2.09
CA MET A 56 3.92 9.09 2.98
C MET A 56 3.77 8.38 4.32
N PHE A 57 3.67 7.05 4.27
CA PHE A 57 3.47 6.22 5.44
C PHE A 57 4.67 6.34 6.41
N VAL A 58 5.88 6.24 5.88
CA VAL A 58 7.09 6.38 6.69
C VAL A 58 7.20 7.79 7.25
N ALA A 59 6.89 8.80 6.43
CA ALA A 59 6.94 10.20 6.87
C ALA A 59 5.94 10.47 8.00
N ALA A 60 4.83 9.72 8.03
CA ALA A 60 3.82 9.86 9.06
C ALA A 60 4.13 9.01 10.31
N GLY A 61 5.27 8.35 10.34
CA GLY A 61 5.67 7.54 11.50
C GLY A 61 5.19 6.10 11.45
N GLY A 62 4.72 5.63 10.29
CA GLY A 62 4.28 4.24 10.15
C GLY A 62 5.43 3.27 10.23
N ARG A 63 5.13 2.05 10.69
CA ARG A 63 6.14 1.02 10.88
C ARG A 63 6.06 -0.01 9.76
N LEU A 64 7.12 -0.10 8.96
CA LEU A 64 7.17 -1.07 7.86
C LEU A 64 7.29 -2.51 8.36
N ASP A 65 7.76 -2.69 9.58
CA ASP A 65 7.92 -4.03 10.17
C ASP A 65 6.72 -4.45 11.01
N ALA A 66 5.60 -3.74 10.91
CA ALA A 66 4.37 -4.15 11.58
C ALA A 66 3.97 -5.55 11.11
N ARG A 67 3.45 -6.36 12.03
CA ARG A 67 3.13 -7.74 11.73
C ARG A 67 1.63 -7.97 11.66
N GLY A 68 1.25 -8.86 10.73
CA GLY A 68 -0.14 -9.23 10.54
C GLY A 68 -0.58 -10.33 11.48
N PRO A 69 -1.80 -10.84 11.29
CA PRO A 69 -2.36 -11.86 12.18
C PRO A 69 -1.54 -13.16 12.27
N GLN A 70 -0.76 -13.44 11.23
CA GLN A 70 0.08 -14.65 11.19
C GLN A 70 1.52 -14.35 11.60
N GLN A 71 1.73 -13.19 12.25
CA GLN A 71 3.04 -12.79 12.77
C GLN A 71 4.08 -12.55 11.68
N GLN A 72 3.62 -12.26 10.46
CA GLN A 72 4.51 -11.93 9.34
C GLN A 72 4.43 -10.45 9.01
N THR A 73 5.52 -9.87 8.50
CA THR A 73 5.48 -8.53 7.93
C THR A 73 4.96 -8.61 6.49
N LEU A 74 4.53 -7.48 5.95
CA LEU A 74 4.09 -7.46 4.56
C LEU A 74 5.24 -7.85 3.63
N LEU A 75 6.46 -7.39 3.90
CA LEU A 75 7.62 -7.76 3.09
C LEU A 75 7.80 -9.28 3.07
N GLU A 76 7.71 -9.94 4.22
CA GLU A 76 7.82 -11.40 4.28
C GLU A 76 6.75 -12.08 3.45
N GLU A 77 5.52 -11.55 3.49
CA GLU A 77 4.43 -12.09 2.69
C GLU A 77 4.70 -11.92 1.20
N LEU A 78 5.16 -10.74 0.80
CA LEU A 78 5.40 -10.44 -0.62
C LEU A 78 6.55 -11.26 -1.21
N GLU A 79 7.53 -11.61 -0.38
CA GLU A 79 8.65 -12.43 -0.86
C GLU A 79 8.23 -13.82 -1.27
N ARG A 80 7.04 -14.24 -0.84
CA ARG A 80 6.48 -15.54 -1.21
C ARG A 80 5.58 -15.44 -2.45
N HIS A 81 5.25 -14.22 -2.89
CA HIS A 81 4.31 -14.02 -3.99
C HIS A 81 5.06 -13.66 -5.25
N ARG A 82 4.75 -14.39 -6.34
CA ARG A 82 5.39 -14.11 -7.62
C ARG A 82 5.18 -12.69 -8.09
N HIS A 83 3.98 -12.17 -7.87
CA HIS A 83 3.63 -10.83 -8.35
C HIS A 83 3.97 -9.73 -7.35
N GLY A 84 4.59 -10.09 -6.24
CA GLY A 84 4.93 -9.12 -5.20
C GLY A 84 6.31 -8.52 -5.35
N ALA A 85 7.10 -8.93 -6.35
CA ALA A 85 8.51 -8.55 -6.42
C ALA A 85 8.75 -7.04 -6.45
N ALA A 86 7.99 -6.31 -7.29
CA ALA A 86 8.16 -4.86 -7.39
C ALA A 86 7.79 -4.17 -6.08
N PHE A 87 6.74 -4.65 -5.42
CA PHE A 87 6.32 -4.09 -4.13
C PHE A 87 7.33 -4.42 -3.04
N ALA A 88 7.90 -5.63 -3.06
CA ALA A 88 8.92 -6.02 -2.10
C ALA A 88 10.16 -5.13 -2.22
N GLU A 89 10.57 -4.82 -3.45
CA GLU A 89 11.70 -3.91 -3.66
C GLU A 89 11.45 -2.54 -3.06
N ILE A 90 10.22 -2.03 -3.22
CA ILE A 90 9.85 -0.74 -2.65
C ILE A 90 9.99 -0.77 -1.14
N LEU A 91 9.50 -1.83 -0.50
CA LEU A 91 9.60 -1.95 0.96
C LEU A 91 11.04 -2.08 1.41
N ARG A 92 11.87 -2.86 0.71
CA ARG A 92 13.29 -2.98 1.06
C ARG A 92 14.00 -1.64 0.98
N ALA A 93 13.71 -0.87 -0.08
CA ALA A 93 14.34 0.42 -0.28
C ALA A 93 13.93 1.43 0.79
N ALA A 94 12.74 1.27 1.36
CA ALA A 94 12.20 2.20 2.36
C ALA A 94 12.67 1.87 3.78
N HIS A 95 13.18 0.66 4.03
CA HIS A 95 13.71 0.31 5.35
C HIS A 95 14.99 1.07 5.61
N PRO A 96 15.17 1.57 6.85
CA PRO A 96 16.41 2.28 7.19
C PRO A 96 17.63 1.37 7.19
#